data_8de600c08e7ca0f9ff0a5417e998e228
#
_entry.id   8de600c08e7ca0f9ff0a5417e998e228
#
_cell.length_a   1.000
_cell.length_b   1.000
_cell.length_c   1.000
_cell.angle_alpha   90.00
_cell.angle_beta   90.00
_cell.angle_gamma   90.00
#
_symmetry.space_group_name_H-M   'P 1'
#
loop_
_entity.id
_entity.type
_entity.pdbx_description
1 polymer ?
#
loop_
_entity_poly.entity_id
_entity_poly.type
_entity_poly.pdbx_seq_one_letter_code
_entity_poly.pdbx_strand_id
1 'polypeptide(L)'
;MKSFCKILFISLFLVGYPSLILADWINLTGAENARNIAEIYVEKDHVKIKLEVFVEDISLFKELVPDHFFSKPFANRPGPEQRMRIFSAQTFRVVTDSGEQLSATLDLVEPRLRVERPSPFAGSINPYTGRRIPGAPEDKRVLYAELRYPFQGQPQSLTFLPPLEDTGFPRASIGFICYHLGVPVVDFRQLTDRNTLHLEWDDPWYSAFEKKQLKRNLQSGVRTYLYIEDYEVRHEILVRVKDMMTWMDFDLRGDEFIEEDEFDPVRQQVAQFFMDREKVLIDGRQLKPILDRTAYVESSMLRSRFIEIPERVPLNTAMIGIVITYLTEGLPQEVITQWDLFSDRIQKVTARMTDPAGPFPYDLSPDDNVLKWTNYLKTYTIPTVDKIAVDELHRGLPVPLLSLVCAGL
;
A
#
# COMPACT_ATOMS: atom_id res chain seq x y z
N MET A 1 23.53 -9.42 -45.44
CA MET A 1 23.88 -8.43 -44.41
C MET A 1 22.71 -7.57 -43.88
N LYS A 2 21.45 -7.77 -44.23
CA LYS A 2 20.31 -6.97 -43.71
C LYS A 2 19.47 -7.65 -42.64
N SER A 3 19.77 -8.92 -42.27
CA SER A 3 18.99 -9.67 -41.27
C SER A 3 19.59 -9.68 -39.87
N PHE A 4 20.89 -9.39 -39.74
CA PHE A 4 21.60 -9.42 -38.45
C PHE A 4 21.36 -8.18 -37.59
N CYS A 5 20.96 -7.05 -38.19
CA CYS A 5 20.74 -5.79 -37.47
C CYS A 5 19.39 -5.70 -36.76
N LYS A 6 18.41 -6.55 -37.12
CA LYS A 6 17.07 -6.53 -36.47
C LYS A 6 17.01 -7.33 -35.17
N ILE A 7 17.89 -8.32 -35.00
CA ILE A 7 17.94 -9.14 -33.76
C ILE A 7 18.67 -8.37 -32.65
N LEU A 8 19.66 -7.53 -32.99
CA LEU A 8 20.40 -6.74 -31.99
C LEU A 8 19.58 -5.60 -31.40
N PHE A 9 18.55 -5.10 -32.08
CA PHE A 9 17.69 -4.02 -31.57
C PHE A 9 16.60 -4.51 -30.64
N ILE A 10 16.21 -5.79 -30.72
CA ILE A 10 15.19 -6.40 -29.83
C ILE A 10 15.82 -6.81 -28.49
N SER A 11 17.11 -7.17 -28.47
CA SER A 11 17.83 -7.56 -27.25
C SER A 11 18.19 -6.35 -26.36
N LEU A 12 18.22 -5.13 -26.90
CA LEU A 12 18.60 -3.92 -26.11
C LEU A 12 17.42 -3.29 -25.36
N PHE A 13 16.18 -3.75 -25.62
CA PHE A 13 14.98 -3.24 -24.92
C PHE A 13 14.56 -4.10 -23.70
N LEU A 14 15.25 -5.22 -23.44
CA LEU A 14 14.97 -6.14 -22.34
C LEU A 14 15.81 -5.92 -21.09
N VAL A 15 16.77 -4.98 -21.12
CA VAL A 15 17.64 -4.68 -19.98
C VAL A 15 17.32 -3.28 -19.49
N GLY A 16 16.29 -3.14 -18.64
CA GLY A 16 16.06 -1.84 -18.01
C GLY A 16 14.64 -1.55 -17.52
N TYR A 17 13.82 -2.57 -17.24
CA TYR A 17 12.71 -2.32 -16.34
C TYR A 17 13.22 -2.57 -14.92
N PRO A 18 13.35 -1.54 -14.07
CA PRO A 18 13.38 -1.79 -12.64
C PRO A 18 12.15 -2.64 -12.38
N SER A 19 12.32 -3.82 -11.79
CA SER A 19 11.23 -4.57 -11.23
C SER A 19 10.50 -3.61 -10.31
N LEU A 20 9.43 -3.00 -10.82
CA LEU A 20 8.46 -2.35 -9.99
C LEU A 20 8.06 -3.45 -9.03
N ILE A 21 8.56 -3.37 -7.81
CA ILE A 21 7.97 -4.07 -6.68
C ILE A 21 6.55 -3.52 -6.67
N LEU A 22 5.68 -4.21 -7.41
CA LEU A 22 4.27 -3.95 -7.38
C LEU A 22 3.87 -4.35 -5.97
N ALA A 23 3.81 -3.34 -5.12
CA ALA A 23 3.21 -3.48 -3.82
C ALA A 23 1.89 -4.24 -3.99
N ASP A 24 1.51 -5.01 -3.00
CA ASP A 24 0.39 -5.94 -2.92
C ASP A 24 -1.01 -5.45 -3.35
N TRP A 25 -1.11 -4.32 -4.00
CA TRP A 25 -2.33 -3.62 -4.33
C TRP A 25 -2.61 -3.64 -5.84
N ILE A 26 -2.61 -4.83 -6.43
CA ILE A 26 -3.12 -4.96 -7.80
C ILE A 26 -4.64 -4.81 -7.75
N ASN A 27 -5.12 -3.60 -8.03
CA ASN A 27 -6.54 -3.35 -8.15
C ASN A 27 -7.03 -3.71 -9.56
N LEU A 28 -7.71 -4.84 -9.68
CA LEU A 28 -8.32 -5.30 -10.93
C LEU A 28 -9.81 -4.97 -11.01
N THR A 29 -10.35 -4.18 -10.07
CA THR A 29 -11.77 -3.82 -10.06
C THR A 29 -12.07 -2.62 -10.93
N GLY A 30 -11.09 -1.74 -11.15
CA GLY A 30 -11.26 -0.44 -11.80
C GLY A 30 -12.11 0.54 -11.00
N ALA A 31 -12.25 0.32 -9.67
CA ALA A 31 -13.06 1.17 -8.81
C ALA A 31 -12.49 2.59 -8.67
N GLU A 32 -11.18 2.77 -8.84
CA GLU A 32 -10.51 4.08 -8.92
C GLU A 32 -10.97 4.91 -10.13
N ASN A 33 -11.57 4.25 -11.11
CA ASN A 33 -12.15 4.86 -12.32
C ASN A 33 -13.68 4.93 -12.28
N ALA A 34 -14.32 4.57 -11.17
CA ALA A 34 -15.77 4.66 -11.05
C ALA A 34 -16.25 6.09 -11.34
N ARG A 35 -17.51 6.22 -11.79
CA ARG A 35 -18.11 7.52 -12.15
C ARG A 35 -18.06 8.49 -10.97
N ASN A 36 -18.42 8.01 -9.78
CA ASN A 36 -18.35 8.77 -8.53
C ASN A 36 -17.25 8.17 -7.64
N ILE A 37 -16.57 9.01 -6.85
CA ILE A 37 -15.50 8.59 -5.94
C ILE A 37 -15.78 9.13 -4.55
N ALA A 38 -15.67 8.27 -3.54
CA ALA A 38 -15.73 8.64 -2.13
C ALA A 38 -14.41 8.31 -1.44
N GLU A 39 -13.70 9.32 -0.95
CA GLU A 39 -12.56 9.14 -0.05
C GLU A 39 -13.06 9.33 1.39
N ILE A 40 -13.03 8.26 2.18
CA ILE A 40 -13.59 8.21 3.53
C ILE A 40 -12.44 8.25 4.54
N TYR A 41 -12.49 9.20 5.44
CA TYR A 41 -11.53 9.38 6.52
C TYR A 41 -12.25 9.29 7.85
N VAL A 42 -11.97 8.26 8.64
CA VAL A 42 -12.46 8.13 10.01
C VAL A 42 -11.44 8.81 10.91
N GLU A 43 -11.83 9.95 11.46
CA GLU A 43 -11.04 10.76 12.38
C GLU A 43 -11.48 10.50 13.83
N LYS A 44 -10.86 11.18 14.82
CA LYS A 44 -11.13 10.95 16.25
C LYS A 44 -12.57 11.23 16.70
N ASP A 45 -13.26 12.15 16.02
CA ASP A 45 -14.57 12.68 16.43
C ASP A 45 -15.58 12.80 15.27
N HIS A 46 -15.19 12.43 14.06
CA HIS A 46 -16.05 12.51 12.88
C HIS A 46 -15.56 11.61 11.75
N VAL A 47 -16.46 11.34 10.80
CA VAL A 47 -16.09 10.82 9.49
C VAL A 47 -16.07 11.98 8.50
N LYS A 48 -14.93 12.21 7.86
CA LYS A 48 -14.83 13.12 6.71
C LYS A 48 -14.95 12.33 5.42
N ILE A 49 -15.81 12.79 4.50
CA ILE A 49 -15.99 12.19 3.18
C ILE A 49 -15.72 13.26 2.12
N LYS A 50 -14.75 13.00 1.25
CA LYS A 50 -14.53 13.75 0.03
C LYS A 50 -15.22 13.01 -1.10
N LEU A 51 -16.26 13.62 -1.67
CA LEU A 51 -17.10 13.00 -2.67
C LEU A 51 -16.98 13.73 -4.02
N GLU A 52 -16.52 13.01 -5.05
CA GLU A 52 -16.59 13.45 -6.43
C GLU A 52 -17.85 12.86 -7.07
N VAL A 53 -18.83 13.69 -7.40
CA VAL A 53 -20.06 13.30 -8.08
C VAL A 53 -19.94 13.62 -9.55
N PHE A 54 -20.04 12.62 -10.40
CA PHE A 54 -19.99 12.78 -11.86
C PHE A 54 -21.16 13.64 -12.37
N VAL A 55 -20.89 14.46 -13.36
CA VAL A 55 -21.85 15.47 -13.83
C VAL A 55 -23.23 14.89 -14.22
N GLU A 56 -23.28 13.70 -14.81
CA GLU A 56 -24.55 13.06 -15.19
C GLU A 56 -25.29 12.44 -13.99
N ASP A 57 -24.61 12.17 -12.88
CA ASP A 57 -25.19 11.57 -11.67
C ASP A 57 -25.65 12.62 -10.65
N ILE A 58 -25.46 13.93 -10.91
CA ILE A 58 -25.78 15.03 -9.99
C ILE A 58 -27.25 14.97 -9.50
N SER A 59 -28.17 14.49 -10.33
CA SER A 59 -29.58 14.37 -9.95
C SER A 59 -29.81 13.42 -8.77
N LEU A 60 -28.96 12.42 -8.58
CA LEU A 60 -28.99 11.49 -7.45
C LEU A 60 -28.45 12.11 -6.15
N PHE A 61 -27.67 13.19 -6.28
CA PHE A 61 -27.01 13.91 -5.19
C PHE A 61 -27.47 15.37 -5.12
N LYS A 62 -28.71 15.63 -5.54
CA LYS A 62 -29.29 16.99 -5.69
C LYS A 62 -29.23 17.82 -4.41
N GLU A 63 -29.20 17.19 -3.24
CA GLU A 63 -29.12 17.84 -1.93
C GLU A 63 -27.80 18.62 -1.78
N LEU A 64 -26.71 18.17 -2.44
CA LEU A 64 -25.40 18.83 -2.40
C LEU A 64 -25.33 20.06 -3.29
N VAL A 65 -26.17 20.17 -4.30
CA VAL A 65 -26.09 21.26 -5.29
C VAL A 65 -26.43 22.60 -4.62
N PRO A 66 -25.57 23.64 -4.69
CA PRO A 66 -25.86 24.98 -4.16
C PRO A 66 -27.00 25.66 -4.92
N ASP A 67 -27.74 26.52 -4.21
CA ASP A 67 -28.90 27.22 -4.81
C ASP A 67 -28.51 28.15 -5.97
N HIS A 68 -27.33 28.75 -5.89
CA HIS A 68 -26.83 29.66 -6.93
C HIS A 68 -26.43 28.98 -8.24
N PHE A 69 -26.41 27.63 -8.29
CA PHE A 69 -26.19 26.89 -9.55
C PHE A 69 -27.45 26.78 -10.39
N PHE A 70 -28.60 27.12 -9.82
CA PHE A 70 -29.84 27.09 -10.55
C PHE A 70 -30.18 28.48 -11.11
N SER A 71 -30.55 28.54 -12.39
CA SER A 71 -30.91 29.78 -13.06
C SER A 71 -32.22 30.39 -12.50
N LYS A 72 -33.05 29.60 -11.81
CA LYS A 72 -34.28 30.04 -11.13
C LYS A 72 -34.35 29.43 -9.75
N PRO A 73 -34.66 30.23 -8.71
CA PRO A 73 -34.84 29.68 -7.36
C PRO A 73 -36.06 28.73 -7.35
N PHE A 74 -35.87 27.57 -6.71
CA PHE A 74 -37.01 26.66 -6.47
C PHE A 74 -37.79 27.15 -5.25
N ALA A 75 -39.04 27.55 -5.45
CA ALA A 75 -39.88 28.13 -4.39
C ALA A 75 -40.03 27.22 -3.14
N ASN A 76 -39.86 25.91 -3.29
CA ASN A 76 -40.08 24.93 -2.20
C ASN A 76 -38.82 24.06 -1.91
N ARG A 77 -37.61 24.51 -2.25
CA ARG A 77 -36.41 23.75 -1.96
C ARG A 77 -36.09 23.86 -0.47
N PRO A 78 -35.81 22.72 0.23
CA PRO A 78 -35.42 22.75 1.62
C PRO A 78 -34.13 23.57 1.84
N GLY A 79 -34.01 24.21 3.00
CA GLY A 79 -32.81 24.93 3.39
C GLY A 79 -31.58 23.99 3.51
N PRO A 80 -30.36 24.53 3.54
CA PRO A 80 -29.11 23.74 3.51
C PRO A 80 -29.05 22.65 4.58
N GLU A 81 -29.38 22.98 5.84
CA GLU A 81 -29.38 22.01 6.93
C GLU A 81 -30.38 20.87 6.71
N GLN A 82 -31.57 21.18 6.24
CA GLN A 82 -32.59 20.17 5.96
C GLN A 82 -32.16 19.29 4.79
N ARG A 83 -31.50 19.85 3.77
CA ARG A 83 -30.93 19.07 2.67
C ARG A 83 -29.87 18.09 3.16
N MET A 84 -28.99 18.51 4.09
CA MET A 84 -27.98 17.62 4.66
C MET A 84 -28.60 16.50 5.50
N ARG A 85 -29.66 16.79 6.24
CA ARG A 85 -30.41 15.71 6.93
C ARG A 85 -31.00 14.69 5.94
N ILE A 86 -31.61 15.18 4.84
CA ILE A 86 -32.14 14.29 3.79
C ILE A 86 -31.02 13.49 3.13
N PHE A 87 -29.91 14.15 2.79
CA PHE A 87 -28.73 13.50 2.20
C PHE A 87 -28.21 12.37 3.09
N SER A 88 -28.00 12.66 4.38
CA SER A 88 -27.50 11.69 5.37
C SER A 88 -28.51 10.55 5.63
N ALA A 89 -29.80 10.82 5.45
CA ALA A 89 -30.83 9.82 5.70
C ALA A 89 -31.10 8.91 4.49
N GLN A 90 -30.88 9.38 3.27
CA GLN A 90 -31.38 8.70 2.08
C GLN A 90 -30.32 8.48 0.99
N THR A 91 -29.28 9.35 0.92
CA THR A 91 -28.32 9.33 -0.18
C THR A 91 -27.01 8.66 0.24
N PHE A 92 -26.28 9.21 1.20
CA PHE A 92 -25.06 8.60 1.72
C PHE A 92 -25.18 8.49 3.24
N ARG A 93 -25.42 7.28 3.72
CA ARG A 93 -25.71 7.03 5.14
C ARG A 93 -24.47 6.50 5.84
N VAL A 94 -24.21 7.03 7.05
CA VAL A 94 -23.20 6.53 7.98
C VAL A 94 -23.90 6.19 9.28
N VAL A 95 -23.76 4.95 9.75
CA VAL A 95 -24.46 4.43 10.93
C VAL A 95 -23.46 3.83 11.88
N THR A 96 -23.54 4.14 13.17
CA THR A 96 -22.69 3.58 14.23
C THR A 96 -23.15 2.18 14.63
N ASP A 97 -22.32 1.49 15.44
CA ASP A 97 -22.68 0.20 16.06
C ASP A 97 -23.90 0.28 16.97
N SER A 98 -24.15 1.43 17.61
CA SER A 98 -25.38 1.67 18.41
C SER A 98 -26.65 1.80 17.56
N GLY A 99 -26.52 1.86 16.22
CA GLY A 99 -27.62 2.10 15.30
C GLY A 99 -27.93 3.59 15.08
N GLU A 100 -27.14 4.48 15.66
CA GLU A 100 -27.29 5.92 15.41
C GLU A 100 -26.92 6.26 13.97
N GLN A 101 -27.82 6.93 13.26
CA GLN A 101 -27.56 7.46 11.93
C GLN A 101 -27.00 8.87 12.06
N LEU A 102 -25.75 9.03 11.62
CA LEU A 102 -25.04 10.31 11.69
C LEU A 102 -25.59 11.31 10.68
N SER A 103 -25.66 12.59 11.08
CA SER A 103 -26.07 13.69 10.19
C SER A 103 -24.85 14.40 9.64
N ALA A 104 -24.79 14.57 8.32
CA ALA A 104 -23.70 15.30 7.69
C ALA A 104 -23.85 16.81 7.79
N THR A 105 -22.72 17.49 7.87
CA THR A 105 -22.57 18.91 7.48
C THR A 105 -21.79 18.99 6.18
N LEU A 106 -22.05 20.04 5.40
CA LEU A 106 -21.35 20.29 4.12
C LEU A 106 -20.32 21.39 4.37
N ASP A 107 -19.04 21.02 4.36
CA ASP A 107 -17.91 21.94 4.60
C ASP A 107 -17.52 22.69 3.32
N LEU A 108 -17.58 21.99 2.15
CA LEU A 108 -17.23 22.56 0.85
C LEU A 108 -18.08 21.90 -0.25
N VAL A 109 -18.46 22.67 -1.25
CA VAL A 109 -18.98 22.15 -2.51
C VAL A 109 -18.60 23.06 -3.66
N GLU A 110 -18.04 22.48 -4.72
CA GLU A 110 -17.59 23.22 -5.89
C GLU A 110 -17.57 22.35 -7.15
N PRO A 111 -17.78 22.92 -8.35
CA PRO A 111 -17.53 22.23 -9.61
C PRO A 111 -16.03 22.19 -9.86
N ARG A 112 -15.49 21.03 -10.23
CA ARG A 112 -14.09 20.89 -10.63
C ARG A 112 -13.88 19.74 -11.61
N LEU A 113 -12.67 19.55 -12.07
CA LEU A 113 -12.28 18.32 -12.76
C LEU A 113 -11.93 17.26 -11.71
N ARG A 114 -12.30 16.01 -11.99
CA ARG A 114 -11.95 14.87 -11.15
C ARG A 114 -10.43 14.73 -11.02
N VAL A 115 -9.99 14.24 -9.88
CA VAL A 115 -8.59 13.90 -9.66
C VAL A 115 -8.21 12.71 -10.54
N GLU A 116 -7.09 12.81 -11.26
CA GLU A 116 -6.54 11.68 -12.00
C GLU A 116 -5.89 10.68 -11.02
N ARG A 117 -6.31 9.42 -11.14
CA ARG A 117 -5.81 8.33 -10.32
C ARG A 117 -5.08 7.31 -11.19
N PRO A 118 -3.89 6.85 -10.77
CA PRO A 118 -3.19 5.79 -11.50
C PRO A 118 -4.07 4.53 -11.62
N SER A 119 -4.22 4.05 -12.84
CA SER A 119 -4.96 2.83 -13.15
C SER A 119 -4.21 2.03 -14.22
N PRO A 120 -3.11 1.35 -13.85
CA PRO A 120 -2.22 0.71 -14.80
C PRO A 120 -2.87 -0.45 -15.58
N PHE A 121 -3.98 -0.97 -15.07
CA PHE A 121 -4.72 -2.07 -15.69
C PHE A 121 -5.99 -1.63 -16.43
N ALA A 122 -6.27 -0.33 -16.49
CA ALA A 122 -7.42 0.17 -17.23
C ALA A 122 -7.39 -0.30 -18.70
N GLY A 123 -8.51 -0.82 -19.19
CA GLY A 123 -8.65 -1.38 -20.53
C GLY A 123 -8.17 -2.84 -20.69
N SER A 124 -7.43 -3.39 -19.73
CA SER A 124 -7.01 -4.79 -19.73
C SER A 124 -8.18 -5.74 -19.41
N ILE A 125 -8.02 -7.01 -19.72
CA ILE A 125 -8.98 -8.05 -19.32
C ILE A 125 -8.62 -8.54 -17.92
N ASN A 126 -9.55 -8.47 -17.00
CA ASN A 126 -9.41 -9.07 -15.67
C ASN A 126 -9.35 -10.61 -15.81
N PRO A 127 -8.25 -11.26 -15.41
CA PRO A 127 -8.05 -12.69 -15.62
C PRO A 127 -9.02 -13.56 -14.81
N TYR A 128 -9.60 -13.05 -13.74
CA TYR A 128 -10.53 -13.78 -12.88
C TYR A 128 -11.99 -13.68 -13.34
N THR A 129 -12.38 -12.56 -13.95
CA THR A 129 -13.76 -12.31 -14.34
C THR A 129 -13.99 -12.33 -15.85
N GLY A 130 -12.93 -12.30 -16.65
CA GLY A 130 -12.98 -12.16 -18.11
C GLY A 130 -13.52 -10.81 -18.61
N ARG A 131 -13.79 -9.85 -17.71
CA ARG A 131 -14.33 -8.55 -18.06
C ARG A 131 -13.21 -7.52 -18.25
N ARG A 132 -13.46 -6.54 -19.12
CA ARG A 132 -12.55 -5.40 -19.28
C ARG A 132 -12.58 -4.53 -18.03
N ILE A 133 -11.41 -4.19 -17.51
CA ILE A 133 -11.25 -3.25 -16.40
C ILE A 133 -11.62 -1.84 -16.90
N PRO A 134 -12.59 -1.15 -16.28
CA PRO A 134 -13.03 0.15 -16.75
C PRO A 134 -11.92 1.21 -16.65
N GLY A 135 -11.88 2.09 -17.64
CA GLY A 135 -11.12 3.33 -17.60
C GLY A 135 -11.91 4.48 -16.99
N ALA A 136 -11.25 5.58 -16.71
CA ALA A 136 -11.90 6.79 -16.23
C ALA A 136 -12.89 7.33 -17.29
N PRO A 137 -14.01 7.96 -16.88
CA PRO A 137 -14.90 8.64 -17.79
C PRO A 137 -14.19 9.68 -18.65
N GLU A 138 -14.59 9.84 -19.91
CA GLU A 138 -14.04 10.87 -20.80
C GLU A 138 -14.35 12.28 -20.29
N ASP A 139 -15.60 12.50 -19.86
CA ASP A 139 -15.98 13.74 -19.19
C ASP A 139 -15.38 13.77 -17.78
N LYS A 140 -14.52 14.75 -17.55
CA LYS A 140 -13.81 14.92 -16.27
C LYS A 140 -14.55 15.80 -15.27
N ARG A 141 -15.72 16.37 -15.64
CA ARG A 141 -16.46 17.31 -14.78
C ARG A 141 -17.14 16.59 -13.63
N VAL A 142 -16.91 17.06 -12.42
CA VAL A 142 -17.53 16.55 -11.19
C VAL A 142 -18.01 17.72 -10.32
N LEU A 143 -19.03 17.45 -9.52
CA LEU A 143 -19.35 18.24 -8.34
C LEU A 143 -18.56 17.62 -7.18
N TYR A 144 -17.61 18.36 -6.65
CA TYR A 144 -16.86 17.94 -5.49
C TYR A 144 -17.50 18.46 -4.22
N ALA A 145 -17.61 17.60 -3.20
CA ALA A 145 -18.15 17.96 -1.90
C ALA A 145 -17.26 17.40 -0.78
N GLU A 146 -17.06 18.20 0.28
CA GLU A 146 -16.49 17.72 1.54
C GLU A 146 -17.61 17.69 2.58
N LEU A 147 -17.80 16.52 3.15
CA LEU A 147 -18.85 16.22 4.12
C LEU A 147 -18.22 15.79 5.44
N ARG A 148 -18.82 16.21 6.55
CA ARG A 148 -18.42 15.82 7.89
C ARG A 148 -19.59 15.22 8.63
N TYR A 149 -19.42 14.01 9.18
CA TYR A 149 -20.38 13.28 9.98
C TYR A 149 -19.84 13.16 11.40
N PRO A 150 -20.17 14.09 12.30
CA PRO A 150 -19.71 14.04 13.68
C PRO A 150 -20.33 12.88 14.44
N PHE A 151 -19.56 12.29 15.35
CA PHE A 151 -20.02 11.27 16.29
C PHE A 151 -19.48 11.54 17.69
N GLN A 152 -20.04 10.86 18.69
CA GLN A 152 -19.59 10.97 20.08
C GLN A 152 -18.87 9.67 20.49
N GLY A 153 -17.82 9.80 21.28
CA GLY A 153 -17.05 8.66 21.79
C GLY A 153 -16.24 7.95 20.71
N GLN A 154 -16.05 6.66 20.88
CA GLN A 154 -15.31 5.79 19.99
C GLN A 154 -16.22 4.64 19.56
N PRO A 155 -16.99 4.79 18.47
CA PRO A 155 -17.84 3.71 17.97
C PRO A 155 -16.98 2.48 17.64
N GLN A 156 -17.46 1.29 17.95
CA GLN A 156 -16.77 0.03 17.62
C GLN A 156 -16.86 -0.30 16.14
N SER A 157 -17.89 0.18 15.47
CA SER A 157 -18.00 0.06 14.02
C SER A 157 -18.78 1.20 13.37
N LEU A 158 -18.50 1.42 12.10
CA LEU A 158 -19.21 2.33 11.23
C LEU A 158 -19.69 1.59 10.00
N THR A 159 -20.96 1.79 9.66
CA THR A 159 -21.57 1.22 8.45
C THR A 159 -21.81 2.31 7.42
N PHE A 160 -21.27 2.12 6.23
CA PHE A 160 -21.43 3.00 5.08
C PHE A 160 -22.42 2.39 4.10
N LEU A 161 -23.42 3.19 3.70
CA LEU A 161 -24.43 2.79 2.73
C LEU A 161 -24.53 3.84 1.62
N PRO A 162 -24.33 3.45 0.35
CA PRO A 162 -24.56 4.32 -0.80
C PRO A 162 -26.06 4.57 -1.02
N PRO A 163 -26.44 5.42 -1.98
CA PRO A 163 -27.83 5.50 -2.43
C PRO A 163 -28.26 4.16 -3.05
N LEU A 164 -29.30 3.56 -2.46
CA LEU A 164 -29.84 2.26 -2.86
C LEU A 164 -31.24 2.41 -3.47
N GLU A 165 -31.57 1.52 -4.38
CA GLU A 165 -32.95 1.27 -4.81
C GLU A 165 -33.71 0.47 -3.73
N ASP A 166 -35.03 0.40 -3.85
CA ASP A 166 -35.87 -0.43 -2.97
C ASP A 166 -35.51 -1.92 -3.06
N THR A 167 -34.93 -2.34 -4.16
CA THR A 167 -34.39 -3.68 -4.41
C THR A 167 -33.06 -3.95 -3.71
N GLY A 168 -32.42 -2.93 -3.12
CA GLY A 168 -31.11 -3.00 -2.46
C GLY A 168 -29.92 -2.84 -3.41
N PHE A 169 -30.13 -2.63 -4.72
CA PHE A 169 -29.03 -2.33 -5.64
C PHE A 169 -28.58 -0.86 -5.54
N PRO A 170 -27.29 -0.56 -5.78
CA PRO A 170 -26.80 0.80 -5.77
C PRO A 170 -27.35 1.59 -6.96
N ARG A 171 -27.84 2.80 -6.69
CA ARG A 171 -28.35 3.74 -7.73
C ARG A 171 -27.23 4.44 -8.49
N ALA A 172 -26.02 4.44 -7.92
CA ALA A 172 -24.84 5.05 -8.53
C ALA A 172 -23.63 4.14 -8.36
N SER A 173 -22.73 4.14 -9.34
CA SER A 173 -21.40 3.52 -9.21
C SER A 173 -20.51 4.46 -8.40
N ILE A 174 -20.11 4.04 -7.21
CA ILE A 174 -19.21 4.78 -6.32
C ILE A 174 -18.00 3.93 -6.03
N GLY A 175 -16.84 4.36 -6.51
CA GLY A 175 -15.55 3.82 -6.06
C GLY A 175 -15.18 4.47 -4.73
N PHE A 176 -14.73 3.69 -3.76
CA PHE A 176 -14.34 4.25 -2.47
C PHE A 176 -12.99 3.73 -1.97
N ILE A 177 -12.34 4.55 -1.17
CA ILE A 177 -11.14 4.28 -0.40
C ILE A 177 -11.41 4.72 1.04
N CYS A 178 -10.85 4.01 2.02
CA CYS A 178 -11.12 4.32 3.41
C CYS A 178 -9.85 4.33 4.25
N TYR A 179 -9.75 5.34 5.11
CA TYR A 179 -8.67 5.52 6.08
C TYR A 179 -9.24 5.59 7.50
N HIS A 180 -8.52 5.05 8.48
CA HIS A 180 -8.78 5.25 9.90
C HIS A 180 -7.53 5.86 10.55
N LEU A 181 -7.66 7.07 11.08
CA LEU A 181 -6.55 7.86 11.66
C LEU A 181 -5.30 7.85 10.76
N GLY A 182 -5.49 8.10 9.47
CA GLY A 182 -4.43 8.13 8.47
C GLY A 182 -3.98 6.77 7.94
N VAL A 183 -4.36 5.66 8.59
CA VAL A 183 -4.03 4.31 8.13
C VAL A 183 -4.99 3.89 7.02
N PRO A 184 -4.51 3.48 5.85
CA PRO A 184 -5.36 2.96 4.79
C PRO A 184 -5.97 1.62 5.21
N VAL A 185 -7.29 1.52 5.26
CA VAL A 185 -8.02 0.30 5.64
C VAL A 185 -8.39 -0.54 4.42
N VAL A 186 -8.80 0.10 3.35
CA VAL A 186 -9.14 -0.54 2.08
C VAL A 186 -8.70 0.33 0.93
N ASP A 187 -8.17 -0.28 -0.12
CA ASP A 187 -7.93 0.35 -1.42
C ASP A 187 -9.24 0.45 -2.22
N PHE A 188 -9.21 1.16 -3.34
CA PHE A 188 -10.38 1.37 -4.18
C PHE A 188 -11.17 0.09 -4.42
N ARG A 189 -12.42 0.11 -3.95
CA ARG A 189 -13.46 -0.91 -4.15
C ARG A 189 -14.77 -0.25 -4.52
N GLN A 190 -15.70 -1.02 -5.05
CA GLN A 190 -17.05 -0.52 -5.32
C GLN A 190 -17.89 -0.52 -4.03
N LEU A 191 -18.51 0.60 -3.73
CA LEU A 191 -19.45 0.75 -2.64
C LEU A 191 -20.85 0.31 -3.14
N THR A 192 -21.15 -0.98 -2.98
CA THR A 192 -22.33 -1.58 -3.63
C THR A 192 -23.56 -1.71 -2.73
N ASP A 193 -23.34 -1.87 -1.42
CA ASP A 193 -24.39 -2.14 -0.45
C ASP A 193 -23.92 -1.72 0.94
N ARG A 194 -24.45 -2.33 1.99
CA ARG A 194 -24.01 -2.13 3.37
C ARG A 194 -22.56 -2.62 3.56
N ASN A 195 -21.66 -1.73 3.98
CA ASN A 195 -20.26 -2.04 4.29
C ASN A 195 -19.92 -1.58 5.70
N THR A 196 -19.75 -2.54 6.62
CA THR A 196 -19.41 -2.27 8.01
C THR A 196 -17.91 -2.36 8.21
N LEU A 197 -17.33 -1.30 8.77
CA LEU A 197 -15.94 -1.17 9.19
C LEU A 197 -15.86 -1.34 10.69
N HIS A 198 -15.15 -2.34 11.17
CA HIS A 198 -14.75 -2.48 12.58
C HIS A 198 -13.53 -1.61 12.85
N LEU A 199 -13.58 -0.85 13.93
CA LEU A 199 -12.57 0.16 14.28
C LEU A 199 -11.73 -0.32 15.47
N GLU A 200 -10.42 -0.30 15.30
CA GLU A 200 -9.43 -0.50 16.36
C GLU A 200 -8.76 0.84 16.67
N TRP A 201 -9.24 1.50 17.72
CA TRP A 201 -8.82 2.86 18.06
C TRP A 201 -7.39 2.93 18.60
N ASP A 202 -6.95 1.92 19.35
CA ASP A 202 -5.59 1.84 19.88
C ASP A 202 -4.57 1.59 18.76
N ASP A 203 -4.97 0.84 17.73
CA ASP A 203 -4.13 0.56 16.59
C ASP A 203 -4.95 0.45 15.29
N PRO A 204 -5.14 1.57 14.59
CA PRO A 204 -5.93 1.64 13.37
C PRO A 204 -5.49 0.68 12.24
N TRP A 205 -4.26 0.16 12.34
CA TRP A 205 -3.74 -0.84 11.41
C TRP A 205 -4.61 -2.12 11.38
N TYR A 206 -5.23 -2.46 12.49
CA TYR A 206 -6.09 -3.65 12.61
C TYR A 206 -7.56 -3.37 12.33
N SER A 207 -7.93 -2.13 12.03
CA SER A 207 -9.28 -1.82 11.55
C SER A 207 -9.55 -2.51 10.23
N ALA A 208 -10.72 -3.11 10.07
CA ALA A 208 -11.03 -3.91 8.90
C ALA A 208 -12.53 -3.92 8.58
N PHE A 209 -12.86 -3.95 7.30
CA PHE A 209 -14.22 -4.22 6.86
C PHE A 209 -14.62 -5.68 7.16
N GLU A 210 -15.88 -5.87 7.50
CA GLU A 210 -16.46 -7.20 7.74
C GLU A 210 -16.37 -8.10 6.50
N LYS A 211 -16.65 -7.55 5.32
CA LYS A 211 -16.64 -8.27 4.06
C LYS A 211 -15.22 -8.68 3.65
N LYS A 212 -15.02 -9.97 3.40
CA LYS A 212 -13.72 -10.54 3.04
C LYS A 212 -13.06 -9.84 1.83
N GLN A 213 -13.83 -9.48 0.80
CA GLN A 213 -13.32 -8.80 -0.40
C GLN A 213 -12.87 -7.35 -0.16
N LEU A 214 -13.21 -6.77 0.99
CA LEU A 214 -12.77 -5.44 1.41
C LEU A 214 -11.62 -5.48 2.41
N LYS A 215 -11.22 -6.67 2.88
CA LYS A 215 -10.06 -6.80 3.77
C LYS A 215 -8.78 -6.60 2.98
N ARG A 216 -7.79 -5.98 3.62
CA ARG A 216 -6.44 -5.92 3.05
C ARG A 216 -5.88 -7.33 2.89
N ASN A 217 -5.16 -7.57 1.81
CA ASN A 217 -4.48 -8.84 1.59
C ASN A 217 -3.34 -9.05 2.59
N LEU A 218 -2.66 -7.96 2.97
CA LEU A 218 -1.58 -7.96 3.93
C LEU A 218 -2.03 -7.32 5.24
N GLN A 219 -2.35 -8.15 6.20
CA GLN A 219 -2.72 -7.73 7.54
C GLN A 219 -1.51 -7.62 8.48
N SER A 220 -0.44 -8.41 8.23
CA SER A 220 0.77 -8.37 9.04
C SER A 220 1.57 -7.09 8.77
N GLY A 221 1.94 -6.38 9.85
CA GLY A 221 2.89 -5.26 9.82
C GLY A 221 4.34 -5.73 9.69
N VAL A 222 4.58 -7.05 9.65
CA VAL A 222 5.90 -7.67 9.52
C VAL A 222 5.94 -8.59 8.33
N ARG A 223 6.98 -8.48 7.52
CA ARG A 223 7.23 -9.32 6.34
C ARG A 223 8.70 -9.64 6.27
N THR A 224 9.02 -10.81 5.76
CA THR A 224 10.40 -11.25 5.57
C THR A 224 10.60 -11.85 4.19
N TYR A 225 11.73 -11.52 3.58
CA TYR A 225 12.08 -11.97 2.23
C TYR A 225 13.50 -12.51 2.25
N LEU A 226 13.67 -13.74 1.81
CA LEU A 226 14.97 -14.38 1.72
C LEU A 226 15.31 -14.60 0.25
N TYR A 227 16.34 -13.91 -0.23
CA TYR A 227 16.85 -14.07 -1.60
C TYR A 227 18.11 -14.93 -1.56
N ILE A 228 18.13 -15.94 -2.41
CA ILE A 228 19.23 -16.90 -2.52
C ILE A 228 19.79 -16.74 -3.92
N GLU A 229 20.96 -16.11 -4.00
CA GLU A 229 21.60 -15.74 -5.24
C GLU A 229 22.98 -16.43 -5.36
N ASP A 230 23.63 -16.30 -6.51
CA ASP A 230 24.85 -17.06 -6.83
C ASP A 230 26.02 -16.79 -5.87
N TYR A 231 26.10 -15.57 -5.32
CA TYR A 231 27.22 -15.12 -4.49
C TYR A 231 26.79 -14.43 -3.21
N GLU A 232 25.48 -14.40 -2.96
CA GLU A 232 24.93 -13.83 -1.74
C GLU A 232 23.63 -14.50 -1.31
N VAL A 233 23.40 -14.47 -0.01
CA VAL A 233 22.07 -14.66 0.57
C VAL A 233 21.67 -13.34 1.20
N ARG A 234 20.51 -12.80 0.80
CA ARG A 234 20.03 -11.53 1.30
C ARG A 234 18.72 -11.74 2.07
N HIS A 235 18.69 -11.27 3.29
CA HIS A 235 17.52 -11.29 4.14
C HIS A 235 16.98 -9.86 4.25
N GLU A 236 15.79 -9.62 3.68
CA GLU A 236 15.10 -8.34 3.75
C GLU A 236 13.94 -8.46 4.73
N ILE A 237 13.86 -7.52 5.66
CA ILE A 237 12.81 -7.47 6.67
C ILE A 237 12.11 -6.12 6.53
N LEU A 238 10.79 -6.15 6.46
CA LEU A 238 9.95 -4.97 6.50
C LEU A 238 9.09 -5.05 7.75
N VAL A 239 9.23 -4.08 8.65
CA VAL A 239 8.54 -4.08 9.93
C VAL A 239 7.96 -2.71 10.24
N ARG A 240 6.75 -2.69 10.79
CA ARG A 240 6.10 -1.48 11.28
C ARG A 240 6.68 -1.12 12.65
N VAL A 241 7.04 0.16 12.83
CA VAL A 241 7.66 0.62 14.09
C VAL A 241 6.74 0.37 15.29
N LYS A 242 5.43 0.56 15.15
CA LYS A 242 4.47 0.28 16.22
C LYS A 242 4.42 -1.20 16.62
N ASP A 243 4.67 -2.12 15.70
CA ASP A 243 4.81 -3.54 16.01
C ASP A 243 6.13 -3.84 16.73
N MET A 244 7.21 -3.12 16.38
CA MET A 244 8.50 -3.23 17.09
C MET A 244 8.40 -2.85 18.56
N MET A 245 7.49 -1.94 18.93
CA MET A 245 7.25 -1.55 20.33
C MET A 245 6.77 -2.72 21.21
N THR A 246 6.39 -3.85 20.61
CA THR A 246 6.08 -5.09 21.34
C THR A 246 7.35 -5.80 21.84
N TRP A 247 8.49 -5.60 21.18
CA TRP A 247 9.74 -6.30 21.44
C TRP A 247 10.86 -5.40 21.96
N MET A 248 10.71 -4.09 21.85
CA MET A 248 11.67 -3.09 22.31
C MET A 248 10.99 -1.75 22.57
N ASP A 249 11.55 -0.97 23.48
CA ASP A 249 11.10 0.38 23.78
C ASP A 249 11.86 1.40 22.94
N PHE A 250 11.13 2.43 22.49
CA PHE A 250 11.71 3.61 21.86
C PHE A 250 11.47 4.82 22.77
N ASP A 251 12.47 5.69 22.90
CA ASP A 251 12.34 6.96 23.59
C ASP A 251 11.70 8.01 22.67
N LEU A 252 10.38 7.83 22.43
CA LEU A 252 9.59 8.75 21.61
C LEU A 252 8.91 9.80 22.49
N ARG A 253 8.88 11.04 22.01
CA ARG A 253 8.23 12.16 22.71
C ARG A 253 6.71 12.15 22.61
N GLY A 254 6.16 11.41 21.68
CA GLY A 254 4.72 11.33 21.44
C GLY A 254 4.28 9.97 20.89
N ASP A 255 2.97 9.80 20.79
CA ASP A 255 2.32 8.56 20.34
C ASP A 255 1.72 8.64 18.91
N GLU A 256 1.79 9.79 18.29
CA GLU A 256 1.23 10.01 16.94
C GLU A 256 2.29 10.01 15.85
N PHE A 257 3.49 10.51 16.14
CA PHE A 257 4.56 10.71 15.15
C PHE A 257 5.92 10.33 15.70
N ILE A 258 6.80 9.92 14.79
CA ILE A 258 8.25 9.91 14.96
C ILE A 258 8.72 11.27 14.47
N GLU A 259 9.29 12.08 15.34
CA GLU A 259 9.76 13.42 14.99
C GLU A 259 11.07 13.34 14.18
N GLU A 260 11.41 14.42 13.47
CA GLU A 260 12.56 14.47 12.56
C GLU A 260 13.88 14.09 13.25
N ASP A 261 14.10 14.51 14.49
CA ASP A 261 15.30 14.19 15.27
C ASP A 261 15.28 12.77 15.90
N GLU A 262 14.11 12.11 15.95
CA GLU A 262 13.96 10.70 16.36
C GLU A 262 14.09 9.73 15.19
N PHE A 263 14.01 10.22 13.95
CA PHE A 263 13.99 9.43 12.72
C PHE A 263 15.20 8.49 12.61
N ASP A 264 16.42 9.02 12.67
CA ASP A 264 17.64 8.21 12.57
C ASP A 264 17.88 7.33 13.81
N PRO A 265 17.70 7.81 15.04
CA PRO A 265 17.80 6.95 16.23
C PRO A 265 16.90 5.72 16.18
N VAL A 266 15.61 5.88 15.86
CA VAL A 266 14.66 4.76 15.77
C VAL A 266 15.08 3.78 14.68
N ARG A 267 15.43 4.27 13.49
CA ARG A 267 15.88 3.45 12.37
C ARG A 267 17.11 2.61 12.72
N GLN A 268 18.09 3.21 13.38
CA GLN A 268 19.31 2.52 13.80
C GLN A 268 19.05 1.49 14.89
N GLN A 269 18.19 1.80 15.88
CA GLN A 269 17.82 0.84 16.92
C GLN A 269 17.13 -0.38 16.34
N VAL A 270 16.20 -0.20 15.39
CA VAL A 270 15.53 -1.32 14.71
C VAL A 270 16.51 -2.16 13.91
N ALA A 271 17.41 -1.53 13.15
CA ALA A 271 18.42 -2.25 12.39
C ALA A 271 19.34 -3.07 13.31
N GLN A 272 19.83 -2.49 14.41
CA GLN A 272 20.69 -3.18 15.39
C GLN A 272 19.94 -4.34 16.07
N PHE A 273 18.65 -4.15 16.41
CA PHE A 273 17.82 -5.21 16.99
C PHE A 273 17.79 -6.46 16.11
N PHE A 274 17.62 -6.30 14.79
CA PHE A 274 17.63 -7.43 13.86
C PHE A 274 19.03 -7.99 13.66
N MET A 275 20.06 -7.16 13.53
CA MET A 275 21.43 -7.60 13.39
C MET A 275 21.89 -8.51 14.55
N ASP A 276 21.46 -8.19 15.78
CA ASP A 276 21.81 -8.95 16.98
C ASP A 276 21.07 -10.32 17.07
N ARG A 277 19.93 -10.43 16.38
CA ARG A 277 19.05 -11.62 16.43
C ARG A 277 19.09 -12.47 15.17
N GLU A 278 19.80 -12.02 14.16
CA GLU A 278 19.86 -12.72 12.87
C GLU A 278 20.47 -14.12 13.01
N LYS A 279 19.72 -15.13 12.54
CA LYS A 279 20.12 -16.54 12.66
C LYS A 279 19.97 -17.25 11.31
N VAL A 280 20.69 -16.77 10.30
CA VAL A 280 20.74 -17.45 9.01
C VAL A 280 21.92 -18.42 9.00
N LEU A 281 21.62 -19.69 8.75
CA LEU A 281 22.61 -20.74 8.50
C LEU A 281 22.70 -20.99 7.00
N ILE A 282 23.92 -20.94 6.47
CA ILE A 282 24.24 -21.19 5.07
C ILE A 282 25.21 -22.36 5.02
N ASP A 283 24.80 -23.47 4.39
CA ASP A 283 25.54 -24.73 4.34
C ASP A 283 25.98 -25.20 5.73
N GLY A 284 25.09 -25.07 6.72
CA GLY A 284 25.31 -25.43 8.12
C GLY A 284 26.23 -24.48 8.88
N ARG A 285 26.63 -23.34 8.33
CA ARG A 285 27.51 -22.34 8.95
C ARG A 285 26.78 -21.03 9.17
N GLN A 286 27.03 -20.40 10.30
CA GLN A 286 26.59 -19.03 10.54
C GLN A 286 27.67 -18.09 9.97
N LEU A 287 27.35 -17.44 8.86
CA LEU A 287 28.23 -16.42 8.28
C LEU A 287 28.04 -15.08 9.00
N LYS A 288 28.99 -14.18 8.84
CA LYS A 288 28.93 -12.83 9.41
C LYS A 288 27.87 -12.02 8.62
N PRO A 289 26.82 -11.51 9.27
CA PRO A 289 25.86 -10.61 8.62
C PRO A 289 26.50 -9.25 8.30
N ILE A 290 26.10 -8.67 7.20
CA ILE A 290 26.45 -7.32 6.77
C ILE A 290 25.15 -6.54 6.66
N LEU A 291 25.02 -5.47 7.43
CA LEU A 291 23.92 -4.53 7.24
C LEU A 291 24.18 -3.74 5.95
N ASP A 292 23.48 -4.10 4.89
CA ASP A 292 23.62 -3.43 3.60
C ASP A 292 22.87 -2.08 3.60
N ARG A 293 21.62 -2.10 4.04
CA ARG A 293 20.78 -0.90 4.03
C ARG A 293 19.67 -0.97 5.08
N THR A 294 19.31 0.20 5.58
CA THR A 294 18.07 0.40 6.33
C THR A 294 17.45 1.74 5.95
N ALA A 295 16.13 1.76 5.75
CA ALA A 295 15.40 2.96 5.39
C ALA A 295 13.95 2.90 5.87
N TYR A 296 13.35 4.05 6.14
CA TYR A 296 11.90 4.11 6.26
C TYR A 296 11.24 3.87 4.91
N VAL A 297 10.11 3.18 4.95
CA VAL A 297 9.30 2.87 3.78
C VAL A 297 7.92 3.45 3.97
N GLU A 298 7.57 4.44 3.19
CA GLU A 298 6.20 4.89 3.08
C GLU A 298 5.47 3.95 2.12
N SER A 299 4.51 3.20 2.63
CA SER A 299 3.63 2.36 1.82
C SER A 299 2.30 3.09 1.65
N SER A 300 2.16 3.83 0.57
CA SER A 300 0.85 4.30 0.12
C SER A 300 0.20 3.24 -0.75
N MET A 301 -1.11 3.34 -0.97
CA MET A 301 -1.86 2.39 -1.79
C MET A 301 -1.39 2.32 -3.25
N LEU A 302 -0.63 3.28 -3.70
CA LEU A 302 -0.21 3.40 -5.11
C LEU A 302 1.30 3.30 -5.28
N ARG A 303 2.09 3.53 -4.23
CA ARG A 303 3.55 3.59 -4.30
C ARG A 303 4.17 3.19 -2.97
N SER A 304 5.29 2.48 -3.02
CA SER A 304 6.23 2.43 -1.91
C SER A 304 7.36 3.40 -2.21
N ARG A 305 7.65 4.28 -1.26
CA ARG A 305 8.72 5.28 -1.34
C ARG A 305 9.69 5.04 -0.18
N PHE A 306 10.97 4.98 -0.47
CA PHE A 306 11.98 5.08 0.57
C PHE A 306 12.08 6.54 1.05
N ILE A 307 12.06 6.73 2.34
CA ILE A 307 12.30 8.03 2.97
C ILE A 307 13.76 8.00 3.42
N GLU A 308 14.60 8.75 2.71
CA GLU A 308 16.05 8.80 2.96
C GLU A 308 16.46 10.01 3.81
N ILE A 309 15.67 11.08 3.70
CA ILE A 309 15.92 12.35 4.41
C ILE A 309 15.03 12.35 5.66
N PRO A 310 15.59 12.66 6.86
CA PRO A 310 14.78 12.78 8.06
C PRO A 310 13.60 13.70 7.86
N GLU A 311 12.43 13.20 8.17
CA GLU A 311 11.17 13.93 8.18
C GLU A 311 10.26 13.37 9.27
N ARG A 312 9.23 14.11 9.63
CA ARG A 312 8.22 13.68 10.58
C ARG A 312 7.36 12.57 9.97
N VAL A 313 7.31 11.39 10.58
CA VAL A 313 6.61 10.22 10.06
C VAL A 313 5.47 9.79 11.00
N PRO A 314 4.23 9.56 10.49
CA PRO A 314 3.15 9.06 11.34
C PRO A 314 3.45 7.67 11.90
N LEU A 315 3.43 7.51 13.23
CA LEU A 315 3.79 6.26 13.92
C LEU A 315 2.90 5.08 13.50
N ASN A 316 1.62 5.33 13.26
CA ASN A 316 0.67 4.28 12.87
C ASN A 316 1.00 3.62 11.55
N THR A 317 1.72 4.30 10.65
CA THR A 317 2.07 3.82 9.31
C THR A 317 3.56 3.71 9.06
N ALA A 318 4.40 4.13 10.03
CA ALA A 318 5.85 4.08 9.91
C ALA A 318 6.33 2.63 9.75
N MET A 319 7.00 2.34 8.64
CA MET A 319 7.64 1.05 8.37
C MET A 319 9.12 1.25 8.14
N ILE A 320 9.93 0.29 8.59
CA ILE A 320 11.37 0.27 8.35
C ILE A 320 11.71 -1.00 7.58
N GLY A 321 12.41 -0.82 6.47
CA GLY A 321 13.05 -1.89 5.73
C GLY A 321 14.49 -2.07 6.19
N ILE A 322 14.89 -3.31 6.43
CA ILE A 322 16.25 -3.71 6.80
C ILE A 322 16.72 -4.73 5.76
N VAL A 323 17.91 -4.54 5.23
CA VAL A 323 18.56 -5.46 4.28
C VAL A 323 19.85 -5.97 4.90
N ILE A 324 19.92 -7.28 5.12
CA ILE A 324 21.07 -7.98 5.69
C ILE A 324 21.60 -8.94 4.63
N THR A 325 22.88 -8.85 4.32
CA THR A 325 23.52 -9.64 3.27
C THR A 325 24.60 -10.55 3.87
N TYR A 326 24.66 -11.78 3.34
CA TYR A 326 25.70 -12.78 3.60
C TYR A 326 26.40 -13.11 2.29
N LEU A 327 27.68 -12.84 2.20
CA LEU A 327 28.47 -13.17 1.01
C LEU A 327 28.80 -14.66 0.99
N THR A 328 28.60 -15.31 -0.16
CA THR A 328 28.85 -16.72 -0.40
C THR A 328 29.90 -16.90 -1.52
N GLU A 329 30.56 -18.07 -1.58
CA GLU A 329 31.50 -18.40 -2.64
C GLU A 329 30.84 -18.92 -3.92
N GLY A 330 29.55 -19.11 -3.90
CA GLY A 330 28.69 -19.61 -4.97
C GLY A 330 27.28 -19.85 -4.46
N LEU A 331 26.42 -20.44 -5.30
CA LEU A 331 25.05 -20.77 -4.89
C LEU A 331 25.09 -21.79 -3.72
N PRO A 332 24.47 -21.48 -2.57
CA PRO A 332 24.43 -22.39 -1.42
C PRO A 332 23.79 -23.74 -1.74
N GLN A 333 24.03 -24.75 -0.93
CA GLN A 333 23.33 -26.03 -0.96
C GLN A 333 22.14 -26.05 -0.01
N GLU A 334 22.22 -25.32 1.11
CA GLU A 334 21.15 -25.20 2.07
C GLU A 334 21.17 -23.82 2.72
N VAL A 335 20.00 -23.23 2.88
CA VAL A 335 19.81 -22.00 3.65
C VAL A 335 18.66 -22.21 4.63
N ILE A 336 18.92 -21.93 5.91
CA ILE A 336 17.93 -22.04 6.98
C ILE A 336 17.90 -20.74 7.76
N THR A 337 16.72 -20.18 7.97
CA THR A 337 16.51 -19.10 8.93
C THR A 337 15.31 -19.41 9.82
N GLN A 338 15.40 -19.03 11.08
CA GLN A 338 14.35 -19.18 12.07
C GLN A 338 13.81 -17.82 12.46
N TRP A 339 12.51 -17.69 12.44
CA TRP A 339 11.79 -16.49 12.87
C TRP A 339 11.11 -16.75 14.22
N ASP A 340 11.43 -15.96 15.26
CA ASP A 340 10.88 -16.10 16.62
C ASP A 340 10.17 -14.81 17.11
N LEU A 341 10.00 -13.83 16.24
CA LEU A 341 9.34 -12.58 16.59
C LEU A 341 7.83 -12.65 16.33
N PHE A 342 7.12 -13.20 17.29
CA PHE A 342 5.66 -13.25 17.32
C PHE A 342 5.13 -12.51 18.55
N SER A 343 3.86 -12.17 18.54
CA SER A 343 3.13 -11.57 19.66
C SER A 343 1.65 -11.93 19.58
N ASP A 344 0.86 -11.56 20.57
CA ASP A 344 -0.60 -11.80 20.55
C ASP A 344 -1.27 -11.22 19.29
N ARG A 345 -0.76 -10.15 18.75
CA ARG A 345 -1.26 -9.50 17.52
C ARG A 345 -0.59 -10.03 16.25
N ILE A 346 0.65 -10.51 16.34
CA ILE A 346 1.44 -10.99 15.19
C ILE A 346 1.58 -12.51 15.31
N GLN A 347 0.52 -13.22 14.97
CA GLN A 347 0.47 -14.68 14.95
C GLN A 347 0.89 -15.27 13.60
N LYS A 348 1.02 -14.43 12.59
CA LYS A 348 1.38 -14.82 11.22
C LYS A 348 2.27 -13.78 10.59
N VAL A 349 3.39 -14.24 10.02
CA VAL A 349 4.34 -13.40 9.28
C VAL A 349 4.41 -13.90 7.85
N THR A 350 4.10 -13.02 6.91
CA THR A 350 4.25 -13.33 5.49
C THR A 350 5.71 -13.38 5.12
N ALA A 351 6.14 -14.51 4.61
CA ALA A 351 7.51 -14.75 4.18
C ALA A 351 7.56 -15.14 2.68
N ARG A 352 8.68 -14.85 2.04
CA ARG A 352 8.94 -15.29 0.67
C ARG A 352 10.41 -15.66 0.53
N MET A 353 10.67 -16.84 0.02
CA MET A 353 12.00 -17.18 -0.49
C MET A 353 12.02 -17.00 -2.00
N THR A 354 13.12 -16.48 -2.52
CA THR A 354 13.33 -16.29 -3.96
C THR A 354 14.71 -16.85 -4.30
N ASP A 355 14.75 -17.73 -5.27
CA ASP A 355 15.98 -18.28 -5.84
C ASP A 355 16.00 -18.06 -7.37
N PRO A 356 17.02 -18.53 -8.11
CA PRO A 356 17.07 -18.37 -9.56
C PRO A 356 15.89 -18.98 -10.34
N ALA A 357 15.11 -19.89 -9.74
CA ALA A 357 13.90 -20.45 -10.37
C ALA A 357 12.64 -19.61 -10.11
N GLY A 358 12.63 -18.77 -9.09
CA GLY A 358 11.53 -17.85 -8.81
C GLY A 358 11.13 -17.80 -7.33
N PRO A 359 10.03 -17.10 -7.03
CA PRO A 359 9.57 -16.88 -5.65
C PRO A 359 8.74 -18.05 -5.13
N PHE A 360 8.95 -18.37 -3.84
CA PHE A 360 8.18 -19.34 -3.06
C PHE A 360 7.54 -18.62 -1.87
N PRO A 361 6.21 -18.47 -1.84
CA PRO A 361 5.52 -17.87 -0.72
C PRO A 361 5.43 -18.83 0.48
N TYR A 362 5.58 -18.27 1.68
CA TYR A 362 5.42 -18.96 2.96
C TYR A 362 4.62 -18.08 3.93
N ASP A 363 3.99 -18.74 4.89
CA ASP A 363 3.37 -18.08 6.03
C ASP A 363 3.99 -18.67 7.30
N LEU A 364 4.75 -17.87 8.02
CA LEU A 364 5.35 -18.28 9.30
C LEU A 364 4.35 -18.09 10.43
N SER A 365 4.35 -19.02 11.37
CA SER A 365 3.57 -19.01 12.61
C SER A 365 4.44 -19.48 13.79
N PRO A 366 4.00 -19.31 15.05
CA PRO A 366 4.76 -19.84 16.19
C PRO A 366 5.06 -21.34 16.12
N ASP A 367 4.18 -22.12 15.49
CA ASP A 367 4.33 -23.58 15.35
C ASP A 367 5.14 -23.97 14.10
N ASP A 368 5.24 -23.09 13.10
CA ASP A 368 5.98 -23.31 11.86
C ASP A 368 6.76 -22.03 11.51
N ASN A 369 7.91 -21.88 12.15
CA ASN A 369 8.71 -20.64 12.14
C ASN A 369 10.06 -20.76 11.43
N VAL A 370 10.30 -21.83 10.67
CA VAL A 370 11.56 -22.09 10.00
C VAL A 370 11.39 -22.00 8.49
N LEU A 371 12.15 -21.11 7.86
CA LEU A 371 12.34 -21.11 6.41
C LEU A 371 13.56 -21.98 6.09
N LYS A 372 13.33 -23.01 5.31
CA LYS A 372 14.39 -23.91 4.84
C LYS A 372 14.36 -24.00 3.32
N TRP A 373 15.49 -23.69 2.69
CA TRP A 373 15.73 -23.90 1.28
C TRP A 373 16.86 -24.90 1.07
N THR A 374 16.68 -25.80 0.11
CA THR A 374 17.69 -26.77 -0.29
C THR A 374 17.84 -26.67 -1.80
N ASN A 375 19.08 -26.67 -2.28
CA ASN A 375 19.36 -26.53 -3.70
C ASN A 375 18.84 -27.75 -4.47
N TYR A 376 17.83 -27.52 -5.29
CA TYR A 376 17.20 -28.49 -6.21
C TYR A 376 17.44 -28.14 -7.68
N LEU A 377 18.24 -27.11 -7.97
CA LEU A 377 18.49 -26.58 -9.30
C LEU A 377 19.52 -27.42 -10.04
N LYS A 378 19.11 -28.60 -10.50
CA LYS A 378 20.02 -29.58 -11.12
C LYS A 378 20.65 -29.14 -12.44
N THR A 379 20.00 -28.22 -13.15
CA THR A 379 20.42 -27.74 -14.48
C THR A 379 20.91 -26.29 -14.49
N TYR A 380 20.88 -25.65 -13.33
CA TYR A 380 21.32 -24.27 -13.21
C TYR A 380 22.86 -24.20 -13.22
N THR A 381 23.38 -23.34 -14.09
CA THR A 381 24.82 -23.07 -14.16
C THR A 381 25.06 -21.65 -13.65
N ILE A 382 25.87 -21.51 -12.61
CA ILE A 382 26.22 -20.19 -12.05
C ILE A 382 26.95 -19.40 -13.14
N PRO A 383 26.53 -18.16 -13.43
CA PRO A 383 27.24 -17.31 -14.37
C PRO A 383 28.67 -17.06 -13.90
N THR A 384 29.63 -17.26 -14.78
CA THR A 384 31.03 -16.93 -14.49
C THR A 384 31.24 -15.43 -14.71
N VAL A 385 31.80 -14.76 -13.71
CA VAL A 385 32.22 -13.37 -13.83
C VAL A 385 33.73 -13.36 -14.03
N ASP A 386 34.20 -13.04 -15.23
CA ASP A 386 35.61 -12.84 -15.49
C ASP A 386 36.11 -11.59 -14.74
N LYS A 387 37.14 -11.73 -13.95
CA LYS A 387 37.81 -10.59 -13.31
C LYS A 387 38.50 -9.76 -14.39
N ILE A 388 37.91 -8.64 -14.74
CA ILE A 388 38.51 -7.67 -15.62
C ILE A 388 39.50 -6.83 -14.76
N ALA A 389 40.77 -6.82 -15.11
CA ALA A 389 41.74 -5.95 -14.44
C ALA A 389 41.32 -4.48 -14.69
N VAL A 390 41.44 -3.65 -13.65
CA VAL A 390 41.07 -2.22 -13.72
C VAL A 390 41.81 -1.52 -14.87
N ASP A 391 43.04 -1.93 -15.19
CA ASP A 391 43.84 -1.43 -16.30
C ASP A 391 43.27 -1.79 -17.70
N GLU A 392 42.49 -2.87 -17.81
CA GLU A 392 41.82 -3.25 -19.06
C GLU A 392 40.51 -2.44 -19.27
N LEU A 393 39.85 -2.10 -18.20
CA LEU A 393 38.68 -1.21 -18.22
C LEU A 393 39.05 0.19 -18.77
N HIS A 394 40.25 0.69 -18.39
CA HIS A 394 40.76 1.98 -18.84
C HIS A 394 41.16 1.99 -20.33
N ARG A 395 41.49 0.85 -20.91
CA ARG A 395 41.86 0.74 -22.33
C ARG A 395 40.64 0.62 -23.29
N GLY A 396 39.51 0.21 -22.77
CA GLY A 396 38.31 -0.07 -23.58
C GLY A 396 37.26 1.05 -23.61
N LEU A 397 37.33 2.02 -22.70
CA LEU A 397 36.33 3.10 -22.61
C LEU A 397 36.94 4.42 -23.11
N PRO A 398 36.33 5.14 -24.06
CA PRO A 398 36.77 6.46 -24.46
C PRO A 398 36.71 7.42 -23.27
N VAL A 399 37.77 8.19 -23.08
CA VAL A 399 38.00 9.11 -21.93
C VAL A 399 36.82 9.99 -21.51
N PRO A 400 35.86 10.39 -22.38
CA PRO A 400 34.69 11.16 -21.96
C PRO A 400 33.65 10.37 -21.16
N LEU A 401 33.64 9.03 -21.22
CA LEU A 401 32.69 8.22 -20.44
C LEU A 401 33.18 7.97 -19.00
N LEU A 402 34.49 8.00 -18.77
CA LEU A 402 35.08 7.84 -17.43
C LEU A 402 34.80 9.06 -16.52
N SER A 403 34.68 10.26 -17.08
CA SER A 403 34.39 11.45 -16.31
C SER A 403 32.91 11.54 -15.86
N LEU A 404 32.02 10.78 -16.49
CA LEU A 404 30.60 10.69 -16.11
C LEU A 404 30.35 9.65 -14.99
N VAL A 405 31.17 8.61 -14.93
CA VAL A 405 31.07 7.56 -13.89
C VAL A 405 31.67 8.02 -12.56
N CYS A 406 32.70 8.86 -12.59
CA CYS A 406 33.32 9.42 -11.38
C CYS A 406 32.59 10.66 -10.81
N ALA A 407 31.64 11.24 -11.55
CA ALA A 407 30.86 12.39 -11.06
C ALA A 407 29.48 11.98 -10.47
N GLY A 408 29.18 10.70 -10.41
CA GLY A 408 27.93 10.11 -9.90
C GLY A 408 28.10 9.16 -8.72
N LEU A 409 29.24 9.26 -8.02
CA LEU A 409 29.46 8.60 -6.73
C LEU A 409 29.53 9.61 -5.61
#